data_38581d281073b0283adbc407386200e9
#
_entry.id   38581d281073b0283adbc407386200e9
#
_cell.length_a   1.000
_cell.length_b   1.000
_cell.length_c   1.000
_cell.angle_alpha   90.00
_cell.angle_beta   90.00
_cell.angle_gamma   90.00
#
_symmetry.space_group_name_H-M   'P 1'
#
loop_
_entity.id
_entity.type
_entity.pdbx_description
1 polymer ?
#
loop_
_entity_poly.entity_id
_entity_poly.type
_entity_poly.pdbx_seq_one_letter_code
_entity_poly.pdbx_strand_id
1 'polypeptide(L)'
;MVVLYACYFSQRTVGVHNGLGTSAFDFGLYDQGIWLLSRGHSPFVTLMGRNLFGDHSSFILLLLVPLYWVFSTTSLLFIVQSVVVAIGALPVYWFSRQRLRSEPLAAVMAAVYLSHPAIGWTNLENFHPDAALGTFVALAIWAAYAGKWRWYWVAVVLALSVKEDVAFVLIPLGLWIALKTDKKRGLITSALSFATMAAMFLVVMRSFTGVVFRNSWRIPFGGIGGLVKTTFTQPGKLLTYLWSEDRPAYVWQMLAPMGFVFLYEPSLALVGFVMLASNVVSTFWYQHSIHYHYSIIIVPCVVMGTVWALGKFSRPARRWASACIVVSSLVCG
;
A
#
# COMPACT_ATOMS: atom_id res chain seq x y z
N MET A 1 -17.47 0.07 -13.33
CA MET A 1 -16.76 -0.64 -12.28
C MET A 1 -16.21 0.32 -11.21
N VAL A 2 -15.29 1.25 -11.53
CA VAL A 2 -14.69 2.18 -10.54
C VAL A 2 -15.76 2.95 -9.75
N VAL A 3 -16.71 3.59 -10.43
CA VAL A 3 -17.80 4.35 -9.80
C VAL A 3 -18.67 3.45 -8.90
N LEU A 4 -19.03 2.26 -9.39
CA LEU A 4 -19.83 1.31 -8.60
C LEU A 4 -19.10 0.86 -7.33
N TYR A 5 -17.81 0.57 -7.43
CA TYR A 5 -16.97 0.24 -6.28
C TYR A 5 -16.92 1.40 -5.28
N ALA A 6 -16.62 2.61 -5.75
CA ALA A 6 -16.56 3.80 -4.90
C ALA A 6 -17.89 4.06 -4.18
N CYS A 7 -19.02 4.00 -4.88
CA CYS A 7 -20.35 4.20 -4.29
C CYS A 7 -20.68 3.10 -3.27
N TYR A 8 -20.45 1.83 -3.62
CA TYR A 8 -20.72 0.70 -2.72
C TYR A 8 -19.93 0.82 -1.41
N PHE A 9 -18.60 0.99 -1.52
CA PHE A 9 -17.77 1.06 -0.32
C PHE A 9 -17.98 2.35 0.47
N SER A 10 -18.21 3.50 -0.17
CA SER A 10 -18.59 4.73 0.54
C SER A 10 -19.86 4.52 1.36
N GLN A 11 -20.89 3.90 0.79
CA GLN A 11 -22.12 3.61 1.52
C GLN A 11 -21.89 2.63 2.67
N ARG A 12 -21.10 1.57 2.44
CA ARG A 12 -20.81 0.55 3.46
C ARG A 12 -20.00 1.13 4.62
N THR A 13 -18.91 1.87 4.34
CA THR A 13 -18.03 2.42 5.37
C THR A 13 -18.72 3.50 6.20
N VAL A 14 -19.49 4.39 5.55
CA VAL A 14 -20.32 5.39 6.26
C VAL A 14 -21.41 4.69 7.08
N GLY A 15 -22.03 3.62 6.56
CA GLY A 15 -23.00 2.82 7.30
C GLY A 15 -22.40 2.16 8.55
N VAL A 16 -21.22 1.58 8.45
CA VAL A 16 -20.46 1.01 9.58
C VAL A 16 -20.15 2.10 10.62
N HIS A 17 -19.70 3.26 10.15
CA HIS A 17 -19.41 4.40 11.02
C HIS A 17 -20.66 4.89 11.78
N ASN A 18 -21.76 5.09 11.09
CA ASN A 18 -23.02 5.53 11.69
C ASN A 18 -23.61 4.50 12.67
N GLY A 19 -23.29 3.21 12.46
CA GLY A 19 -23.61 2.09 13.35
C GLY A 19 -22.61 1.90 14.50
N LEU A 20 -21.69 2.85 14.74
CA LEU A 20 -20.64 2.78 15.79
C LEU A 20 -19.65 1.61 15.60
N GLY A 21 -19.53 1.09 14.38
CA GLY A 21 -18.62 -0.03 14.06
C GLY A 21 -17.17 0.38 13.74
N THR A 22 -16.87 1.69 13.74
CA THR A 22 -15.51 2.19 13.49
C THR A 22 -14.70 2.23 14.76
N SER A 23 -13.40 1.89 14.68
CA SER A 23 -12.48 2.09 15.80
C SER A 23 -12.32 3.58 16.11
N ALA A 24 -12.61 3.96 17.35
CA ALA A 24 -12.48 5.34 17.80
C ALA A 24 -11.02 5.83 17.79
N PHE A 25 -10.05 4.92 17.96
CA PHE A 25 -8.64 5.28 18.04
C PHE A 25 -8.11 5.74 16.67
N ASP A 26 -8.01 4.85 15.69
CA ASP A 26 -7.38 5.17 14.41
C ASP A 26 -8.14 6.26 13.64
N PHE A 27 -9.46 6.11 13.50
CA PHE A 27 -10.28 7.13 12.85
C PHE A 27 -10.18 8.49 13.54
N GLY A 28 -10.33 8.50 14.89
CA GLY A 28 -10.31 9.73 15.68
C GLY A 28 -8.97 10.47 15.62
N LEU A 29 -7.84 9.76 15.43
CA LEU A 29 -6.54 10.39 15.26
C LEU A 29 -6.52 11.31 14.03
N TYR A 30 -6.94 10.77 12.89
CA TYR A 30 -6.90 11.50 11.62
C TYR A 30 -7.97 12.59 11.56
N ASP A 31 -9.20 12.28 11.98
CA ASP A 31 -10.31 13.25 11.99
C ASP A 31 -9.97 14.47 12.86
N GLN A 32 -9.57 14.26 14.12
CA GLN A 32 -9.16 15.34 15.03
C GLN A 32 -7.97 16.11 14.47
N GLY A 33 -6.95 15.42 13.95
CA GLY A 33 -5.75 16.06 13.44
C GLY A 33 -6.04 16.96 12.24
N ILE A 34 -6.83 16.50 11.26
CA ILE A 34 -7.21 17.27 10.07
C ILE A 34 -8.13 18.43 10.47
N TRP A 35 -9.07 18.21 11.40
CA TRP A 35 -9.94 19.25 11.90
C TRP A 35 -9.13 20.39 12.55
N LEU A 36 -8.18 20.08 13.43
CA LEU A 36 -7.29 21.07 14.05
C LEU A 36 -6.51 21.87 13.00
N LEU A 37 -5.90 21.18 12.02
CA LEU A 37 -5.20 21.82 10.90
C LEU A 37 -6.12 22.74 10.10
N SER A 38 -7.38 22.36 9.88
CA SER A 38 -8.33 23.17 9.13
C SER A 38 -8.72 24.46 9.87
N ARG A 39 -8.50 24.51 11.18
CA ARG A 39 -8.72 25.69 12.03
C ARG A 39 -7.43 26.47 12.34
N GLY A 40 -6.30 26.11 11.71
CA GLY A 40 -5.01 26.76 11.92
C GLY A 40 -4.33 26.39 13.25
N HIS A 41 -4.78 25.32 13.89
CA HIS A 41 -4.19 24.84 15.14
C HIS A 41 -3.13 23.76 14.89
N SER A 42 -2.20 23.62 15.83
CA SER A 42 -1.28 22.48 15.84
C SER A 42 -2.08 21.17 15.97
N PRO A 43 -1.78 20.13 15.16
CA PRO A 43 -2.53 18.87 15.17
C PRO A 43 -2.10 17.98 16.35
N PHE A 44 -2.28 18.49 17.58
CA PHE A 44 -2.09 17.72 18.81
C PHE A 44 -3.32 16.83 19.04
N VAL A 45 -3.13 15.53 18.88
CA VAL A 45 -4.20 14.55 19.00
C VAL A 45 -4.30 14.04 20.43
N THR A 46 -5.44 14.27 21.06
CA THR A 46 -5.66 13.96 22.49
C THR A 46 -5.61 12.46 22.79
N LEU A 47 -6.10 11.62 21.88
CA LEU A 47 -6.04 10.14 22.01
C LEU A 47 -4.62 9.59 22.06
N MET A 48 -3.67 10.25 21.41
CA MET A 48 -2.25 9.86 21.41
C MET A 48 -1.41 10.65 22.42
N GLY A 49 -1.89 11.78 22.90
CA GLY A 49 -1.13 12.72 23.74
C GLY A 49 0.07 13.34 23.02
N ARG A 50 0.00 13.52 21.68
CA ARG A 50 1.11 14.04 20.87
C ARG A 50 0.65 14.64 19.54
N ASN A 51 1.60 15.28 18.84
CA ASN A 51 1.37 15.78 17.49
C ASN A 51 1.15 14.60 16.51
N LEU A 52 0.19 14.73 15.60
CA LEU A 52 -0.16 13.75 14.59
C LEU A 52 1.07 13.31 13.75
N PHE A 53 1.90 14.26 13.30
CA PHE A 53 3.09 14.00 12.50
C PHE A 53 4.25 13.36 13.28
N GLY A 54 4.12 13.25 14.61
CA GLY A 54 5.05 12.50 15.44
C GLY A 54 4.75 11.00 15.50
N ASP A 55 3.55 10.57 15.07
CA ASP A 55 3.23 9.14 14.96
C ASP A 55 3.66 8.57 13.61
N HIS A 56 3.18 9.19 12.54
CA HIS A 56 3.58 8.97 11.16
C HIS A 56 3.70 10.31 10.43
N SER A 57 4.66 10.40 9.51
CA SER A 57 4.90 11.62 8.72
C SER A 57 3.88 11.76 7.57
N SER A 58 2.57 11.68 7.90
CA SER A 58 1.47 11.61 6.93
C SER A 58 1.10 13.00 6.39
N PHE A 59 2.03 13.68 5.73
CA PHE A 59 1.79 15.02 5.16
C PHE A 59 0.72 15.04 4.05
N ILE A 60 0.40 13.90 3.45
CA ILE A 60 -0.72 13.76 2.50
C ILE A 60 -2.04 14.29 3.08
N LEU A 61 -2.21 14.22 4.41
CA LEU A 61 -3.41 14.71 5.10
C LEU A 61 -3.63 16.22 4.93
N LEU A 62 -2.58 16.99 4.63
CA LEU A 62 -2.71 18.42 4.33
C LEU A 62 -3.59 18.68 3.10
N LEU A 63 -3.67 17.73 2.16
CA LEU A 63 -4.56 17.85 0.99
C LEU A 63 -6.05 17.73 1.38
N LEU A 64 -6.36 17.18 2.55
CA LEU A 64 -7.73 17.06 3.05
C LEU A 64 -8.19 18.30 3.82
N VAL A 65 -7.26 19.13 4.26
CA VAL A 65 -7.57 20.35 5.05
C VAL A 65 -8.57 21.26 4.34
N PRO A 66 -8.41 21.61 3.04
CA PRO A 66 -9.38 22.44 2.34
C PRO A 66 -10.78 21.82 2.25
N LEU A 67 -10.87 20.50 2.23
CA LEU A 67 -12.17 19.81 2.21
C LEU A 67 -12.91 19.99 3.54
N TYR A 68 -12.20 20.06 4.66
CA TYR A 68 -12.77 20.30 5.98
C TYR A 68 -13.27 21.74 6.18
N TRP A 69 -12.85 22.69 5.34
CA TRP A 69 -13.43 24.04 5.34
C TRP A 69 -14.85 24.05 4.79
N VAL A 70 -15.15 23.11 3.87
CA VAL A 70 -16.46 23.03 3.19
C VAL A 70 -17.34 21.94 3.81
N PHE A 71 -16.75 20.79 4.12
CA PHE A 71 -17.44 19.58 4.59
C PHE A 71 -16.76 19.04 5.86
N SER A 72 -17.09 19.58 7.03
CA SER A 72 -16.56 19.09 8.31
C SER A 72 -17.39 17.93 8.86
N THR A 73 -17.52 16.85 8.09
CA THR A 73 -18.24 15.64 8.49
C THR A 73 -17.30 14.45 8.53
N THR A 74 -17.48 13.58 9.52
CA THR A 74 -16.72 12.33 9.65
C THR A 74 -16.83 11.42 8.44
N SER A 75 -17.99 11.41 7.77
CA SER A 75 -18.24 10.65 6.54
C SER A 75 -17.31 11.02 5.38
N LEU A 76 -16.77 12.25 5.35
CA LEU A 76 -15.91 12.72 4.28
C LEU A 76 -14.67 11.84 4.09
N LEU A 77 -14.02 11.47 5.19
CA LEU A 77 -12.79 10.65 5.12
C LEU A 77 -13.05 9.28 4.51
N PHE A 78 -14.15 8.63 4.86
CA PHE A 78 -14.54 7.33 4.32
C PHE A 78 -14.86 7.40 2.83
N ILE A 79 -15.56 8.46 2.40
CA ILE A 79 -15.89 8.68 0.98
C ILE A 79 -14.61 8.92 0.17
N VAL A 80 -13.72 9.81 0.65
CA VAL A 80 -12.44 10.11 -0.01
C VAL A 80 -11.60 8.84 -0.12
N GLN A 81 -11.48 8.06 0.95
CA GLN A 81 -10.74 6.80 0.93
C GLN A 81 -11.31 5.84 -0.12
N SER A 82 -12.62 5.61 -0.13
CA SER A 82 -13.27 4.68 -1.06
C SER A 82 -13.09 5.12 -2.52
N VAL A 83 -13.15 6.42 -2.79
CA VAL A 83 -12.91 6.99 -4.12
C VAL A 83 -11.45 6.81 -4.54
N VAL A 84 -10.50 7.15 -3.66
CA VAL A 84 -9.07 7.03 -3.97
C VAL A 84 -8.67 5.57 -4.21
N VAL A 85 -9.14 4.64 -3.39
CA VAL A 85 -8.90 3.19 -3.57
C VAL A 85 -9.47 2.71 -4.91
N ALA A 86 -10.70 3.12 -5.25
CA ALA A 86 -11.34 2.73 -6.51
C ALA A 86 -10.58 3.24 -7.75
N ILE A 87 -10.06 4.47 -7.69
CA ILE A 87 -9.28 5.09 -8.78
C ILE A 87 -8.01 4.28 -9.09
N GLY A 88 -7.46 3.54 -8.12
CA GLY A 88 -6.31 2.67 -8.32
C GLY A 88 -6.48 1.61 -9.41
N ALA A 89 -7.72 1.24 -9.75
CA ALA A 89 -8.01 0.35 -10.86
C ALA A 89 -7.69 0.96 -12.25
N LEU A 90 -7.68 2.29 -12.38
CA LEU A 90 -7.41 2.96 -13.66
C LEU A 90 -5.96 2.76 -14.13
N PRO A 91 -4.90 3.05 -13.33
CA PRO A 91 -3.54 2.77 -13.75
C PRO A 91 -3.29 1.27 -13.98
N VAL A 92 -3.93 0.38 -13.21
CA VAL A 92 -3.86 -1.07 -13.46
C VAL A 92 -4.47 -1.41 -14.83
N TYR A 93 -5.63 -0.84 -15.16
CA TYR A 93 -6.24 -1.01 -16.48
C TYR A 93 -5.34 -0.49 -17.61
N TRP A 94 -4.82 0.73 -17.49
CA TRP A 94 -3.97 1.32 -18.53
C TRP A 94 -2.68 0.53 -18.75
N PHE A 95 -2.05 0.08 -17.67
CA PHE A 95 -0.86 -0.78 -17.74
C PHE A 95 -1.19 -2.11 -18.42
N SER A 96 -2.27 -2.76 -18.01
CA SER A 96 -2.70 -4.05 -18.55
C SER A 96 -3.06 -3.93 -20.03
N ARG A 97 -3.77 -2.88 -20.43
CA ARG A 97 -4.12 -2.60 -21.83
C ARG A 97 -2.87 -2.45 -22.71
N GLN A 98 -1.90 -1.69 -22.25
CA GLN A 98 -0.63 -1.50 -22.99
C GLN A 98 0.19 -2.79 -23.06
N ARG A 99 0.30 -3.51 -21.95
CA ARG A 99 1.13 -4.71 -21.84
C ARG A 99 0.52 -5.92 -22.55
N LEU A 100 -0.78 -6.15 -22.41
CA LEU A 100 -1.49 -7.31 -22.94
C LEU A 100 -2.07 -7.06 -24.33
N ARG A 101 -2.18 -5.81 -24.78
CA ARG A 101 -2.83 -5.38 -26.03
C ARG A 101 -4.26 -5.95 -26.16
N SER A 102 -5.02 -5.92 -25.06
CA SER A 102 -6.37 -6.46 -24.96
C SER A 102 -7.18 -5.67 -23.95
N GLU A 103 -8.23 -5.00 -24.38
CA GLU A 103 -9.13 -4.25 -23.51
C GLU A 103 -9.93 -5.16 -22.56
N PRO A 104 -10.49 -6.30 -23.00
CA PRO A 104 -11.20 -7.20 -22.10
C PRO A 104 -10.29 -7.73 -20.98
N LEU A 105 -9.07 -8.17 -21.30
CA LEU A 105 -8.13 -8.64 -20.27
C LEU A 105 -7.68 -7.52 -19.33
N ALA A 106 -7.57 -6.29 -19.85
CA ALA A 106 -7.25 -5.14 -19.00
C ALA A 106 -8.39 -4.84 -18.01
N ALA A 107 -9.63 -4.92 -18.47
CA ALA A 107 -10.80 -4.75 -17.61
C ALA A 107 -10.88 -5.86 -16.54
N VAL A 108 -10.58 -7.11 -16.92
CA VAL A 108 -10.48 -8.23 -15.97
C VAL A 108 -9.41 -7.98 -14.91
N MET A 109 -8.19 -7.56 -15.30
CA MET A 109 -7.12 -7.32 -14.33
C MET A 109 -7.42 -6.12 -13.40
N ALA A 110 -8.12 -5.11 -13.90
CA ALA A 110 -8.59 -4.01 -13.06
C ALA A 110 -9.70 -4.46 -12.08
N ALA A 111 -10.57 -5.39 -12.48
CA ALA A 111 -11.55 -6.01 -11.61
C ALA A 111 -10.87 -6.87 -10.54
N VAL A 112 -9.89 -7.71 -10.92
CA VAL A 112 -9.08 -8.52 -10.02
C VAL A 112 -8.34 -7.66 -8.99
N TYR A 113 -7.83 -6.49 -9.39
CA TYR A 113 -7.24 -5.54 -8.45
C TYR A 113 -8.25 -5.09 -7.39
N LEU A 114 -9.45 -4.68 -7.79
CA LEU A 114 -10.47 -4.20 -6.86
C LEU A 114 -11.06 -5.34 -5.99
N SER A 115 -11.06 -6.57 -6.48
CA SER A 115 -11.52 -7.74 -5.72
C SER A 115 -10.44 -8.36 -4.83
N HIS A 116 -9.20 -7.84 -4.88
CA HIS A 116 -8.14 -8.35 -4.00
C HIS A 116 -8.51 -8.11 -2.52
N PRO A 117 -8.41 -9.13 -1.64
CA PRO A 117 -8.92 -9.02 -0.27
C PRO A 117 -8.32 -7.85 0.50
N ALA A 118 -7.02 -7.58 0.34
CA ALA A 118 -6.39 -6.42 0.99
C ALA A 118 -6.99 -5.07 0.57
N ILE A 119 -7.51 -4.94 -0.66
CA ILE A 119 -8.17 -3.70 -1.13
C ILE A 119 -9.52 -3.52 -0.44
N GLY A 120 -10.33 -4.59 -0.38
CA GLY A 120 -11.64 -4.55 0.26
C GLY A 120 -11.54 -4.31 1.77
N TRP A 121 -10.69 -5.07 2.45
CA TRP A 121 -10.53 -4.96 3.89
C TRP A 121 -9.92 -3.63 4.32
N THR A 122 -8.89 -3.12 3.65
CA THR A 122 -8.35 -1.77 3.93
C THR A 122 -9.43 -0.69 3.83
N ASN A 123 -10.36 -0.84 2.87
CA ASN A 123 -11.43 0.14 2.72
C ASN A 123 -12.48 0.03 3.84
N LEU A 124 -12.73 -1.18 4.36
CA LEU A 124 -13.73 -1.44 5.41
C LEU A 124 -13.20 -1.21 6.83
N GLU A 125 -11.88 -1.27 7.04
CA GLU A 125 -11.27 -1.16 8.35
C GLU A 125 -11.61 0.17 9.04
N ASN A 126 -10.93 1.22 8.65
CA ASN A 126 -11.07 2.59 9.12
C ASN A 126 -10.50 3.53 8.07
N PHE A 127 -10.56 4.83 8.31
CA PHE A 127 -9.80 5.76 7.50
C PHE A 127 -8.31 5.67 7.85
N HIS A 128 -7.49 5.38 6.83
CA HIS A 128 -6.02 5.47 6.90
C HIS A 128 -5.47 6.13 5.64
N PRO A 129 -4.51 7.07 5.76
CA PRO A 129 -3.85 7.66 4.59
C PRO A 129 -3.15 6.61 3.73
N ASP A 130 -2.70 5.51 4.33
CA ASP A 130 -2.09 4.34 3.65
C ASP A 130 -2.99 3.76 2.54
N ALA A 131 -4.31 3.87 2.66
CA ALA A 131 -5.26 3.39 1.66
C ALA A 131 -5.01 3.98 0.26
N ALA A 132 -4.44 5.18 0.17
CA ALA A 132 -4.08 5.82 -1.08
C ALA A 132 -2.85 5.21 -1.76
N LEU A 133 -2.02 4.46 -1.03
CA LEU A 133 -0.75 3.91 -1.53
C LEU A 133 -0.96 2.91 -2.67
N GLY A 134 -2.02 2.10 -2.62
CA GLY A 134 -2.36 1.21 -3.71
C GLY A 134 -2.51 1.96 -5.04
N THR A 135 -3.17 3.10 -5.02
CA THR A 135 -3.39 3.97 -6.18
C THR A 135 -2.11 4.67 -6.63
N PHE A 136 -1.34 5.23 -5.70
CA PHE A 136 -0.13 5.98 -6.06
C PHE A 136 0.97 5.08 -6.61
N VAL A 137 1.17 3.89 -6.02
CA VAL A 137 2.14 2.92 -6.52
C VAL A 137 1.71 2.37 -7.89
N ALA A 138 0.43 2.04 -8.08
CA ALA A 138 -0.08 1.62 -9.38
C ALA A 138 0.12 2.71 -10.45
N LEU A 139 -0.14 3.97 -10.10
CA LEU A 139 0.06 5.12 -10.99
C LEU A 139 1.55 5.30 -11.33
N ALA A 140 2.45 5.15 -10.35
CA ALA A 140 3.89 5.25 -10.58
C ALA A 140 4.39 4.16 -11.53
N ILE A 141 3.98 2.89 -11.32
CA ILE A 141 4.35 1.77 -12.18
C ILE A 141 3.86 2.01 -13.62
N TRP A 142 2.58 2.35 -13.80
CA TRP A 142 2.02 2.62 -15.13
C TRP A 142 2.70 3.81 -15.79
N ALA A 143 2.85 4.93 -15.10
CA ALA A 143 3.40 6.15 -15.64
C ALA A 143 4.87 5.98 -16.08
N ALA A 144 5.68 5.24 -15.31
CA ALA A 144 7.03 4.89 -15.68
C ALA A 144 7.05 4.01 -16.95
N TYR A 145 6.21 2.97 -17.01
CA TYR A 145 6.10 2.09 -18.17
C TYR A 145 5.63 2.81 -19.44
N ALA A 146 4.70 3.77 -19.29
CA ALA A 146 4.16 4.57 -20.38
C ALA A 146 5.04 5.78 -20.77
N GLY A 147 6.16 6.02 -20.08
CA GLY A 147 7.01 7.20 -20.30
C GLY A 147 6.37 8.53 -19.87
N LYS A 148 5.31 8.48 -19.05
CA LYS A 148 4.54 9.66 -18.59
C LYS A 148 5.17 10.25 -17.32
N TRP A 149 6.39 10.78 -17.45
CA TRP A 149 7.25 11.14 -16.32
C TRP A 149 6.68 12.22 -15.40
N ARG A 150 5.81 13.13 -15.88
CA ARG A 150 5.12 14.10 -15.01
C ARG A 150 4.21 13.39 -14.01
N TRP A 151 3.37 12.47 -14.48
CA TRP A 151 2.47 11.67 -13.63
C TRP A 151 3.25 10.72 -12.72
N TYR A 152 4.37 10.20 -13.20
CA TYR A 152 5.28 9.40 -12.40
C TYR A 152 5.78 10.15 -11.16
N TRP A 153 6.31 11.37 -11.35
CA TRP A 153 6.82 12.16 -10.24
C TRP A 153 5.71 12.64 -9.30
N VAL A 154 4.55 12.99 -9.81
CA VAL A 154 3.36 13.27 -8.99
C VAL A 154 3.02 12.07 -8.11
N ALA A 155 2.96 10.86 -8.68
CA ALA A 155 2.66 9.65 -7.93
C ALA A 155 3.73 9.34 -6.86
N VAL A 156 5.02 9.49 -7.18
CA VAL A 156 6.14 9.29 -6.24
C VAL A 156 6.06 10.27 -5.08
N VAL A 157 5.84 11.56 -5.35
CA VAL A 157 5.73 12.59 -4.30
C VAL A 157 4.52 12.35 -3.42
N LEU A 158 3.36 12.05 -4.01
CA LEU A 158 2.15 11.72 -3.24
C LEU A 158 2.38 10.48 -2.38
N ALA A 159 2.99 9.42 -2.91
CA ALA A 159 3.28 8.22 -2.13
C ALA A 159 4.24 8.52 -0.96
N LEU A 160 5.34 9.25 -1.20
CA LEU A 160 6.29 9.64 -0.14
C LEU A 160 5.68 10.54 0.94
N SER A 161 4.59 11.26 0.62
CA SER A 161 3.90 12.10 1.60
C SER A 161 2.91 11.34 2.48
N VAL A 162 2.66 10.05 2.21
CA VAL A 162 1.73 9.23 3.00
C VAL A 162 2.37 8.75 4.29
N LYS A 163 3.58 8.14 4.20
CA LYS A 163 4.23 7.51 5.35
C LYS A 163 5.72 7.28 5.09
N GLU A 164 6.51 7.23 6.15
CA GLU A 164 7.96 7.05 6.10
C GLU A 164 8.41 5.70 5.52
N ASP A 165 7.66 4.62 5.75
CA ASP A 165 8.03 3.26 5.33
C ASP A 165 7.67 2.93 3.85
N VAL A 166 7.01 3.83 3.16
CA VAL A 166 6.73 3.73 1.72
C VAL A 166 8.00 3.52 0.90
N ALA A 167 9.15 3.97 1.41
CA ALA A 167 10.46 3.75 0.84
C ALA A 167 10.78 2.25 0.63
N PHE A 168 10.22 1.34 1.43
CA PHE A 168 10.39 -0.11 1.27
C PHE A 168 9.79 -0.66 -0.04
N VAL A 169 8.92 0.11 -0.68
CA VAL A 169 8.40 -0.20 -2.03
C VAL A 169 9.02 0.71 -3.09
N LEU A 170 9.20 2.00 -2.81
CA LEU A 170 9.69 2.94 -3.82
C LEU A 170 11.18 2.78 -4.12
N ILE A 171 12.02 2.34 -3.17
CA ILE A 171 13.43 2.01 -3.43
C ILE A 171 13.53 0.84 -4.43
N PRO A 172 12.91 -0.33 -4.19
CA PRO A 172 12.89 -1.41 -5.17
C PRO A 172 12.23 -1.02 -6.50
N LEU A 173 11.16 -0.20 -6.48
CA LEU A 173 10.54 0.31 -7.70
C LEU A 173 11.53 1.16 -8.51
N GLY A 174 12.27 2.04 -7.85
CA GLY A 174 13.31 2.84 -8.49
C GLY A 174 14.38 1.96 -9.13
N LEU A 175 14.84 0.92 -8.45
CA LEU A 175 15.80 -0.05 -9.00
C LEU A 175 15.21 -0.80 -10.19
N TRP A 176 13.95 -1.24 -10.11
CA TRP A 176 13.28 -1.89 -11.24
C TRP A 176 13.19 -0.96 -12.46
N ILE A 177 12.82 0.32 -12.25
CA ILE A 177 12.76 1.33 -13.31
C ILE A 177 14.15 1.58 -13.90
N ALA A 178 15.20 1.65 -13.06
CA ALA A 178 16.57 1.83 -13.53
C ALA A 178 17.03 0.69 -14.45
N LEU A 179 16.57 -0.52 -14.17
CA LEU A 179 16.93 -1.71 -14.94
C LEU A 179 16.08 -1.92 -16.20
N LYS A 180 14.82 -1.47 -16.20
CA LYS A 180 13.84 -1.82 -17.23
C LYS A 180 13.38 -0.66 -18.10
N THR A 181 13.53 0.60 -17.64
CA THR A 181 12.91 1.75 -18.29
C THR A 181 13.88 2.92 -18.46
N ASP A 182 14.28 3.55 -17.34
CA ASP A 182 15.14 4.75 -17.34
C ASP A 182 16.08 4.72 -16.12
N LYS A 183 17.37 4.53 -16.40
CA LYS A 183 18.42 4.37 -15.37
C LYS A 183 18.48 5.59 -14.44
N LYS A 184 18.49 6.80 -15.02
CA LYS A 184 18.65 8.03 -14.23
C LYS A 184 17.47 8.27 -13.30
N ARG A 185 16.24 8.19 -13.85
CA ARG A 185 15.02 8.43 -13.07
C ARG A 185 14.81 7.36 -12.00
N GLY A 186 15.12 6.10 -12.32
CA GLY A 186 15.06 5.02 -11.34
C GLY A 186 16.00 5.21 -10.17
N LEU A 187 17.27 5.54 -10.42
CA LEU A 187 18.25 5.81 -9.36
C LEU A 187 17.87 7.04 -8.53
N ILE A 188 17.37 8.11 -9.17
CA ILE A 188 16.86 9.29 -8.46
C ILE A 188 15.70 8.90 -7.53
N THR A 189 14.78 8.05 -7.99
CA THR A 189 13.65 7.59 -7.15
C THR A 189 14.14 6.83 -5.93
N SER A 190 15.07 5.89 -6.10
CA SER A 190 15.63 5.13 -4.97
C SER A 190 16.35 6.05 -3.96
N ALA A 191 17.18 6.95 -4.46
CA ALA A 191 17.91 7.90 -3.62
C ALA A 191 16.97 8.88 -2.89
N LEU A 192 15.98 9.44 -3.60
CA LEU A 192 14.98 10.33 -3.02
C LEU A 192 14.15 9.62 -1.95
N SER A 193 13.71 8.39 -2.21
CA SER A 193 12.92 7.61 -1.26
C SER A 193 13.71 7.29 0.00
N PHE A 194 14.98 6.91 -0.14
CA PHE A 194 15.88 6.69 1.01
C PHE A 194 16.11 8.00 1.80
N ALA A 195 16.41 9.10 1.11
CA ALA A 195 16.63 10.40 1.75
C ALA A 195 15.38 10.90 2.48
N THR A 196 14.19 10.73 1.87
CA THR A 196 12.91 11.09 2.51
C THR A 196 12.67 10.25 3.75
N MET A 197 12.82 8.93 3.67
CA MET A 197 12.68 8.04 4.83
C MET A 197 13.62 8.44 5.96
N ALA A 198 14.90 8.69 5.64
CA ALA A 198 15.89 9.12 6.64
C ALA A 198 15.49 10.47 7.27
N ALA A 199 15.08 11.45 6.47
CA ALA A 199 14.61 12.74 6.96
C ALA A 199 13.39 12.62 7.87
N MET A 200 12.41 11.76 7.50
CA MET A 200 11.20 11.54 8.30
C MET A 200 11.55 10.94 9.67
N PHE A 201 12.40 9.90 9.73
CA PHE A 201 12.78 9.29 11.00
C PHE A 201 13.73 10.17 11.82
N LEU A 202 14.80 10.70 11.20
CA LEU A 202 15.88 11.37 11.93
C LEU A 202 15.57 12.82 12.30
N VAL A 203 14.69 13.47 11.54
CA VAL A 203 14.36 14.88 11.74
C VAL A 203 12.91 15.02 12.16
N VAL A 204 11.94 14.68 11.32
CA VAL A 204 10.52 15.01 11.54
C VAL A 204 9.97 14.29 12.77
N MET A 205 9.96 12.96 12.79
CA MET A 205 9.38 12.20 13.91
C MET A 205 10.16 12.44 15.19
N ARG A 206 11.48 12.51 15.10
CA ARG A 206 12.32 12.82 16.25
C ARG A 206 12.03 14.17 16.88
N SER A 207 11.74 15.21 16.08
CA SER A 207 11.41 16.54 16.62
C SER A 207 10.12 16.56 17.45
N PHE A 208 9.17 15.67 17.14
CA PHE A 208 7.90 15.57 17.86
C PHE A 208 7.91 14.57 19.02
N THR A 209 8.74 13.52 18.95
CA THR A 209 8.72 12.41 19.92
C THR A 209 9.98 12.26 20.76
N GLY A 210 11.08 12.92 20.36
CA GLY A 210 12.40 12.72 20.97
C GLY A 210 13.08 11.39 20.59
N VAL A 211 12.40 10.48 19.88
CA VAL A 211 12.86 9.13 19.56
C VAL A 211 12.94 8.92 18.05
N VAL A 212 14.02 8.29 17.57
CA VAL A 212 14.25 8.07 16.13
C VAL A 212 13.41 6.91 15.57
N PHE A 213 13.43 5.75 16.24
CA PHE A 213 12.75 4.53 15.78
C PHE A 213 11.76 4.03 16.82
N ARG A 214 10.66 4.76 16.95
CA ARG A 214 9.63 4.47 17.95
C ARG A 214 9.06 3.06 17.84
N ASN A 215 8.85 2.57 16.63
CA ASN A 215 8.23 1.27 16.36
C ASN A 215 9.27 0.11 16.24
N SER A 216 10.51 0.32 16.69
CA SER A 216 11.56 -0.73 16.62
C SER A 216 11.22 -2.01 17.39
N TRP A 217 10.33 -1.93 18.38
CA TRP A 217 9.82 -3.08 19.13
C TRP A 217 9.07 -4.09 18.24
N ARG A 218 8.61 -3.66 17.05
CA ARG A 218 7.95 -4.55 16.08
C ARG A 218 8.91 -5.52 15.42
N ILE A 219 10.22 -5.35 15.56
CA ILE A 219 11.23 -6.24 15.00
C ILE A 219 11.57 -7.31 16.03
N PRO A 220 11.39 -8.62 15.69
CA PRO A 220 11.62 -9.72 16.63
C PRO A 220 13.08 -9.88 17.01
N PHE A 221 13.33 -10.74 17.98
CA PHE A 221 14.67 -11.14 18.45
C PHE A 221 15.52 -9.99 19.01
N GLY A 222 14.88 -8.93 19.50
CA GLY A 222 15.58 -7.77 20.07
C GLY A 222 15.99 -6.71 19.05
N GLY A 223 15.27 -6.62 17.92
CA GLY A 223 15.50 -5.59 16.90
C GLY A 223 16.33 -6.09 15.71
N ILE A 224 16.74 -5.16 14.83
CA ILE A 224 17.43 -5.48 13.57
C ILE A 224 18.67 -6.35 13.79
N GLY A 225 19.52 -5.98 14.77
CA GLY A 225 20.75 -6.73 15.07
C GLY A 225 20.47 -8.17 15.53
N GLY A 226 19.46 -8.35 16.37
CA GLY A 226 19.03 -9.67 16.83
C GLY A 226 18.39 -10.50 15.71
N LEU A 227 17.59 -9.89 14.85
CA LEU A 227 17.02 -10.54 13.67
C LEU A 227 18.13 -11.02 12.72
N VAL A 228 19.09 -10.17 12.38
CA VAL A 228 20.24 -10.52 11.53
C VAL A 228 21.03 -11.66 12.18
N LYS A 229 21.38 -11.55 13.47
CA LYS A 229 22.09 -12.60 14.19
C LYS A 229 21.31 -13.94 14.12
N THR A 230 20.01 -13.92 14.44
CA THR A 230 19.18 -15.12 14.45
C THR A 230 19.10 -15.76 13.06
N THR A 231 19.02 -14.94 12.00
CA THR A 231 18.99 -15.44 10.61
C THR A 231 20.21 -16.30 10.28
N PHE A 232 21.39 -15.89 10.71
CA PHE A 232 22.64 -16.61 10.38
C PHE A 232 23.03 -17.67 11.41
N THR A 233 22.73 -17.48 12.70
CA THR A 233 23.17 -18.40 13.75
C THR A 233 22.11 -19.39 14.21
N GLN A 234 20.83 -19.10 14.02
CA GLN A 234 19.69 -19.92 14.44
C GLN A 234 18.57 -19.93 13.38
N PRO A 235 18.85 -20.34 12.11
CA PRO A 235 17.86 -20.27 11.02
C PRO A 235 16.60 -21.08 11.31
N GLY A 236 16.72 -22.20 12.03
CA GLY A 236 15.56 -23.00 12.47
C GLY A 236 14.58 -22.21 13.35
N LYS A 237 15.11 -21.38 14.27
CA LYS A 237 14.27 -20.52 15.13
C LYS A 237 13.55 -19.44 14.29
N LEU A 238 14.22 -18.88 13.29
CA LEU A 238 13.59 -17.94 12.37
C LEU A 238 12.48 -18.65 11.56
N LEU A 239 12.75 -19.83 11.02
CA LEU A 239 11.74 -20.58 10.25
C LEU A 239 10.52 -20.92 11.09
N THR A 240 10.72 -21.41 12.33
CA THR A 240 9.60 -21.67 13.26
C THR A 240 8.79 -20.41 13.53
N TYR A 241 9.47 -19.26 13.73
CA TYR A 241 8.82 -17.95 13.92
C TYR A 241 7.99 -17.54 12.69
N LEU A 242 8.55 -17.66 11.48
CA LEU A 242 7.85 -17.32 10.24
C LEU A 242 6.68 -18.26 9.93
N TRP A 243 6.70 -19.46 10.47
CA TRP A 243 5.62 -20.47 10.32
C TRP A 243 4.58 -20.43 11.44
N SER A 244 4.77 -19.54 12.42
CA SER A 244 3.84 -19.35 13.54
C SER A 244 2.77 -18.31 13.26
N GLU A 245 1.71 -18.32 14.06
CA GLU A 245 0.58 -17.42 13.96
C GLU A 245 -0.07 -17.45 12.55
N ASP A 246 -0.66 -16.36 12.12
CA ASP A 246 -1.35 -16.24 10.82
C ASP A 246 -0.42 -15.88 9.65
N ARG A 247 0.91 -15.85 9.83
CA ARG A 247 1.88 -15.44 8.79
C ARG A 247 1.79 -16.25 7.50
N PRO A 248 1.73 -17.59 7.51
CA PRO A 248 1.56 -18.35 6.28
C PRO A 248 0.22 -18.07 5.59
N ALA A 249 -0.86 -17.93 6.38
CA ALA A 249 -2.18 -17.58 5.84
C ALA A 249 -2.19 -16.19 5.23
N TYR A 250 -1.52 -15.23 5.87
CA TYR A 250 -1.36 -13.88 5.34
C TYR A 250 -0.61 -13.87 3.98
N VAL A 251 0.52 -14.58 3.88
CA VAL A 251 1.26 -14.70 2.61
C VAL A 251 0.39 -15.34 1.54
N TRP A 252 -0.36 -16.39 1.90
CA TRP A 252 -1.31 -17.01 0.99
C TRP A 252 -2.38 -16.04 0.51
N GLN A 253 -3.05 -15.32 1.41
CA GLN A 253 -4.08 -14.32 1.09
C GLN A 253 -3.55 -13.17 0.22
N MET A 254 -2.28 -12.80 0.37
CA MET A 254 -1.65 -11.78 -0.46
C MET A 254 -1.30 -12.25 -1.87
N LEU A 255 -0.92 -13.50 -2.05
CA LEU A 255 -0.31 -13.98 -3.29
C LEU A 255 -1.21 -14.93 -4.10
N ALA A 256 -2.01 -15.75 -3.41
CA ALA A 256 -2.85 -16.77 -4.06
C ALA A 256 -3.93 -16.17 -4.99
N PRO A 257 -4.56 -15.00 -4.71
CA PRO A 257 -5.51 -14.41 -5.64
C PRO A 257 -4.97 -14.21 -7.06
N MET A 258 -3.64 -14.11 -7.22
CA MET A 258 -2.97 -13.99 -8.52
C MET A 258 -2.59 -15.34 -9.16
N GLY A 259 -2.99 -16.47 -8.57
CA GLY A 259 -2.66 -17.81 -9.06
C GLY A 259 -1.17 -18.04 -9.23
N PHE A 260 -0.33 -17.29 -8.52
CA PHE A 260 1.14 -17.32 -8.58
C PHE A 260 1.74 -17.10 -9.98
N VAL A 261 0.97 -16.58 -10.93
CA VAL A 261 1.42 -16.35 -12.33
C VAL A 261 2.60 -15.37 -12.39
N PHE A 262 2.71 -14.44 -11.45
CA PHE A 262 3.85 -13.52 -11.35
C PHE A 262 5.20 -14.22 -11.16
N LEU A 263 5.24 -15.45 -10.67
CA LEU A 263 6.49 -16.23 -10.51
C LEU A 263 7.17 -16.55 -11.83
N TYR A 264 6.44 -16.55 -12.94
CA TYR A 264 7.03 -16.74 -14.27
C TYR A 264 7.97 -15.60 -14.67
N GLU A 265 7.69 -14.37 -14.24
CA GLU A 265 8.53 -13.18 -14.43
C GLU A 265 8.38 -12.29 -13.19
N PRO A 266 9.10 -12.57 -12.10
CA PRO A 266 8.81 -11.97 -10.80
C PRO A 266 9.34 -10.55 -10.64
N SER A 267 10.09 -10.02 -11.61
CA SER A 267 10.87 -8.78 -11.43
C SER A 267 10.04 -7.58 -10.94
N LEU A 268 8.80 -7.43 -11.39
CA LEU A 268 7.92 -6.34 -10.93
C LEU A 268 7.21 -6.69 -9.60
N ALA A 269 6.81 -7.94 -9.41
CA ALA A 269 6.20 -8.37 -8.15
C ALA A 269 7.18 -8.25 -6.96
N LEU A 270 8.47 -8.51 -7.20
CA LEU A 270 9.54 -8.36 -6.19
C LEU A 270 9.70 -6.93 -5.67
N VAL A 271 9.17 -5.93 -6.35
CA VAL A 271 9.13 -4.54 -5.85
C VAL A 271 8.38 -4.46 -4.51
N GLY A 272 7.33 -5.25 -4.33
CA GLY A 272 6.58 -5.31 -3.06
C GLY A 272 7.20 -6.24 -1.99
N PHE A 273 8.25 -6.99 -2.34
CA PHE A 273 8.77 -8.04 -1.47
C PHE A 273 9.34 -7.52 -0.15
N VAL A 274 10.05 -6.38 -0.16
CA VAL A 274 10.64 -5.81 1.07
C VAL A 274 9.56 -5.45 2.08
N MET A 275 8.46 -4.84 1.62
CA MET A 275 7.31 -4.52 2.47
C MET A 275 6.59 -5.79 2.95
N LEU A 276 6.37 -6.76 2.06
CA LEU A 276 5.77 -8.05 2.43
C LEU A 276 6.62 -8.75 3.51
N ALA A 277 7.93 -8.81 3.33
CA ALA A 277 8.84 -9.39 4.30
C ALA A 277 8.82 -8.63 5.63
N SER A 278 8.78 -7.30 5.60
CA SER A 278 8.64 -6.46 6.79
C SER A 278 7.35 -6.79 7.56
N ASN A 279 6.24 -6.95 6.86
CA ASN A 279 4.95 -7.31 7.46
C ASN A 279 5.00 -8.71 8.10
N VAL A 280 5.52 -9.70 7.38
CA VAL A 280 5.62 -11.10 7.86
C VAL A 280 6.54 -11.23 9.06
N VAL A 281 7.66 -10.47 9.10
CA VAL A 281 8.63 -10.52 10.19
C VAL A 281 8.14 -9.78 11.44
N SER A 282 7.20 -8.85 11.31
CA SER A 282 6.73 -8.02 12.41
C SER A 282 6.17 -8.83 13.59
N THR A 283 6.46 -8.39 14.82
CA THR A 283 5.80 -8.87 16.06
C THR A 283 4.42 -8.23 16.24
N PHE A 284 4.10 -7.20 15.46
CA PHE A 284 2.82 -6.51 15.50
C PHE A 284 1.84 -7.21 14.57
N TRP A 285 0.97 -8.05 15.10
CA TRP A 285 0.12 -8.96 14.35
C TRP A 285 -0.77 -8.26 13.30
N TYR A 286 -1.15 -7.02 13.51
CA TYR A 286 -1.90 -6.22 12.52
C TYR A 286 -1.16 -6.11 11.16
N GLN A 287 0.19 -6.13 11.16
CA GLN A 287 0.96 -6.02 9.92
C GLN A 287 0.88 -7.29 9.06
N HIS A 288 0.76 -8.46 9.67
CA HIS A 288 0.57 -9.73 8.95
C HIS A 288 -0.87 -10.25 9.02
N SER A 289 -1.82 -9.34 9.05
CA SER A 289 -3.25 -9.63 8.90
C SER A 289 -3.81 -8.88 7.68
N ILE A 290 -4.51 -9.60 6.81
CA ILE A 290 -5.08 -9.06 5.57
C ILE A 290 -6.14 -7.97 5.83
N HIS A 291 -6.70 -7.93 7.03
CA HIS A 291 -7.77 -7.00 7.40
C HIS A 291 -7.30 -5.55 7.58
N TYR A 292 -5.99 -5.32 7.67
CA TYR A 292 -5.42 -4.02 7.98
C TYR A 292 -4.66 -3.40 6.81
N HIS A 293 -4.60 -2.09 6.80
CA HIS A 293 -4.06 -1.23 5.73
C HIS A 293 -2.59 -1.48 5.33
N TYR A 294 -1.80 -2.20 6.14
CA TYR A 294 -0.37 -2.45 5.86
C TYR A 294 -0.10 -3.21 4.56
N SER A 295 -1.10 -3.88 4.03
CA SER A 295 -1.00 -4.76 2.86
C SER A 295 -1.23 -4.04 1.54
N ILE A 296 -1.96 -2.91 1.53
CA ILE A 296 -2.47 -2.29 0.31
C ILE A 296 -1.37 -1.83 -0.66
N ILE A 297 -0.25 -1.36 -0.15
CA ILE A 297 0.88 -0.89 -0.95
C ILE A 297 1.53 -2.01 -1.78
N ILE A 298 1.41 -3.27 -1.34
CA ILE A 298 1.99 -4.46 -1.99
C ILE A 298 1.14 -4.89 -3.18
N VAL A 299 -0.19 -4.69 -3.11
CA VAL A 299 -1.15 -5.20 -4.09
C VAL A 299 -0.85 -4.77 -5.53
N PRO A 300 -0.57 -3.49 -5.84
CA PRO A 300 -0.24 -3.09 -7.20
C PRO A 300 1.02 -3.78 -7.72
N CYS A 301 2.01 -4.06 -6.87
CA CYS A 301 3.23 -4.76 -7.27
C CYS A 301 2.93 -6.21 -7.71
N VAL A 302 2.08 -6.91 -6.95
CA VAL A 302 1.72 -8.30 -7.25
C VAL A 302 0.78 -8.39 -8.46
N VAL A 303 -0.28 -7.55 -8.51
CA VAL A 303 -1.24 -7.54 -9.62
C VAL A 303 -0.59 -7.11 -10.93
N MET A 304 0.13 -5.99 -10.94
CA MET A 304 0.82 -5.52 -12.14
C MET A 304 2.03 -6.40 -12.49
N GLY A 305 2.67 -7.02 -11.50
CA GLY A 305 3.66 -8.07 -11.69
C GLY A 305 3.09 -9.30 -12.41
N THR A 306 1.87 -9.69 -12.06
CA THR A 306 1.12 -10.74 -12.77
C THR A 306 0.85 -10.35 -14.23
N VAL A 307 0.40 -9.12 -14.47
CA VAL A 307 0.20 -8.58 -15.82
C VAL A 307 1.53 -8.54 -16.61
N TRP A 308 2.62 -8.18 -15.94
CA TRP A 308 3.97 -8.17 -16.52
C TRP A 308 4.37 -9.55 -17.01
N ALA A 309 4.15 -10.59 -16.20
CA ALA A 309 4.39 -11.99 -16.56
C ALA A 309 3.47 -12.47 -17.70
N LEU A 310 2.17 -12.19 -17.62
CA LEU A 310 1.19 -12.53 -18.68
C LEU A 310 1.56 -11.95 -20.04
N GLY A 311 2.25 -10.82 -20.07
CA GLY A 311 2.72 -10.20 -21.30
C GLY A 311 3.77 -11.04 -22.06
N LYS A 312 4.37 -12.05 -21.41
CA LYS A 312 5.32 -12.99 -22.02
C LYS A 312 4.66 -14.27 -22.54
N PHE A 313 3.40 -14.52 -22.21
CA PHE A 313 2.70 -15.73 -22.59
C PHE A 313 2.19 -15.64 -24.04
N SER A 314 2.11 -16.78 -24.73
CA SER A 314 1.38 -16.91 -26.00
C SER A 314 -0.11 -16.55 -25.81
N ARG A 315 -0.81 -16.19 -26.88
CA ARG A 315 -2.23 -15.79 -26.77
C ARG A 315 -3.11 -16.86 -26.10
N PRO A 316 -3.02 -18.16 -26.46
CA PRO A 316 -3.81 -19.21 -25.79
C PRO A 316 -3.45 -19.34 -24.30
N ALA A 317 -2.16 -19.47 -23.98
CA ALA A 317 -1.69 -19.61 -22.59
C ALA A 317 -2.11 -18.41 -21.73
N ARG A 318 -2.07 -17.20 -22.28
CA ARG A 318 -2.52 -15.97 -21.61
C ARG A 318 -4.01 -16.01 -21.25
N ARG A 319 -4.86 -16.51 -22.16
CA ARG A 319 -6.32 -16.64 -21.89
C ARG A 319 -6.56 -17.63 -20.75
N TRP A 320 -5.93 -18.79 -20.79
CA TRP A 320 -6.05 -19.80 -19.74
C TRP A 320 -5.52 -19.29 -18.40
N ALA A 321 -4.34 -18.69 -18.36
CA ALA A 321 -3.79 -18.11 -17.14
C ALA A 321 -4.70 -16.99 -16.57
N SER A 322 -5.27 -16.14 -17.44
CA SER A 322 -6.21 -15.12 -16.99
C SER A 322 -7.49 -15.71 -16.41
N ALA A 323 -8.02 -16.79 -16.98
CA ALA A 323 -9.17 -17.52 -16.42
C ALA A 323 -8.82 -18.11 -15.03
N CYS A 324 -7.64 -18.74 -14.91
CA CYS A 324 -7.16 -19.24 -13.62
C CYS A 324 -7.03 -18.13 -12.57
N ILE A 325 -6.51 -16.95 -12.94
CA ILE A 325 -6.43 -15.79 -12.03
C ILE A 325 -7.82 -15.36 -11.56
N VAL A 326 -8.81 -15.29 -12.46
CA VAL A 326 -10.19 -14.95 -12.06
C VAL A 326 -10.74 -15.96 -11.05
N VAL A 327 -10.60 -17.26 -11.33
CA VAL A 327 -11.04 -18.31 -10.41
C VAL A 327 -10.30 -18.20 -9.08
N SER A 328 -8.97 -18.04 -9.11
CA SER A 328 -8.16 -17.90 -7.89
C SER A 328 -8.55 -16.66 -7.09
N SER A 329 -8.81 -15.54 -7.75
CA SER A 329 -9.29 -14.31 -7.10
C SER A 329 -10.66 -14.47 -6.47
N LEU A 330 -11.56 -15.26 -7.05
CA LEU A 330 -12.90 -15.52 -6.50
C LEU A 330 -12.89 -16.52 -5.33
N VAL A 331 -11.91 -17.42 -5.32
CA VAL A 331 -11.80 -18.47 -4.28
C VAL A 331 -10.98 -18.01 -3.08
N CYS A 332 -9.93 -17.21 -3.33
CA CYS A 332 -8.96 -16.77 -2.33
C CYS A 332 -9.07 -15.28 -2.00
N GLY A 333 -9.98 -14.56 -2.68
CA GLY A 333 -10.19 -13.10 -2.55
C GLY A 333 -11.31 -12.70 -1.59
#